data_57f8e5caac443c561a2665b3808cb555
#
_entry.id   57f8e5caac443c561a2665b3808cb555
#
_cell.length_a   1.000
_cell.length_b   1.000
_cell.length_c   1.000
_cell.angle_alpha   90.00
_cell.angle_beta   90.00
_cell.angle_gamma   90.00
#
_symmetry.space_group_name_H-M   'P 1'
#
loop_
_entity.id
_entity.type
_entity.pdbx_description
1 polymer ?
#
loop_
_entity_poly.entity_id
_entity_poly.type
_entity_poly.pdbx_seq_one_letter_code
_entity_poly.pdbx_strand_id
1 'polypeptide(L)' 'MKEIIFNVFCSGIYEAKLEVDDDFCGTDLNKMSDEEFEKVHSYVCQHLDEAYTISDIEWIADIDVDADDIKAIIAD' A
#
# COMPACT_ATOMS: atom_id res chain seq x y z
N MET A 1 8.54 -12.13 2.28
CA MET A 1 7.32 -11.43 1.85
C MET A 1 7.66 -10.02 1.38
N LYS A 2 6.85 -9.45 0.55
CA LYS A 2 7.00 -8.05 0.15
C LYS A 2 6.07 -7.17 0.96
N GLU A 3 6.40 -5.88 1.06
CA GLU A 3 5.58 -4.90 1.73
C GLU A 3 5.29 -3.74 0.79
N ILE A 4 4.01 -3.40 0.64
CA ILE A 4 3.59 -2.22 -0.11
C ILE A 4 3.55 -1.07 0.88
N ILE A 5 4.28 0.01 0.58
CA ILE A 5 4.35 1.19 1.43
C ILE A 5 3.55 2.31 0.77
N PHE A 6 2.63 2.88 1.51
CA PHE A 6 1.76 3.92 0.99
C PHE A 6 1.44 4.96 2.07
N ASN A 7 1.09 6.16 1.64
CA ASN A 7 0.71 7.24 2.53
C ASN A 7 -0.79 7.22 2.80
N VAL A 8 -1.17 7.50 4.03
CA VAL A 8 -2.57 7.71 4.42
C VAL A 8 -2.70 9.08 5.04
N PHE A 9 -3.83 9.72 4.77
CA PHE A 9 -4.09 11.08 5.22
C PHE A 9 -5.27 11.09 6.20
N CYS A 10 -4.97 11.33 7.47
CA CYS A 10 -5.99 11.43 8.52
C CYS A 10 -5.44 12.32 9.63
N SER A 11 -5.81 13.57 9.65
CA SER A 11 -5.28 14.58 10.58
C SER A 11 -3.76 14.77 10.45
N GLY A 12 -3.17 14.28 9.35
CA GLY A 12 -1.75 14.33 9.08
C GLY A 12 -1.41 13.31 8.01
N ILE A 13 -0.11 13.14 7.73
CA ILE A 13 0.36 12.15 6.77
C ILE A 13 1.04 11.02 7.53
N TYR A 14 0.58 9.81 7.31
CA TYR A 14 1.14 8.62 7.95
C TYR A 14 1.56 7.62 6.88
N GLU A 15 2.64 6.89 7.15
CA GLU A 15 3.11 5.83 6.29
C GLU A 15 2.54 4.50 6.78
N ALA A 16 1.84 3.80 5.90
CA ALA A 16 1.27 2.50 6.19
C ALA A 16 1.96 1.43 5.37
N LYS A 17 1.90 0.19 5.83
CA LYS A 17 2.50 -0.96 5.18
C LYS A 17 1.48 -2.08 5.08
N LEU A 18 1.52 -2.80 3.96
CA LEU A 18 0.65 -3.94 3.73
C LEU A 18 1.49 -5.09 3.18
N GLU A 19 1.50 -6.21 3.87
CA GLU A 19 2.25 -7.39 3.44
C GLU A 19 1.55 -8.11 2.29
N VAL A 20 2.33 -8.55 1.32
CA VAL A 20 1.84 -9.32 0.18
C VAL A 20 2.81 -10.45 -0.13
N ASP A 21 2.35 -11.45 -0.89
CA ASP A 21 3.20 -12.55 -1.32
C ASP A 21 4.31 -12.07 -2.26
N ASP A 22 5.43 -12.77 -2.26
CA ASP A 22 6.57 -12.41 -3.10
C ASP A 22 6.23 -12.41 -4.59
N ASP A 23 5.29 -13.25 -4.99
CA ASP A 23 4.88 -13.38 -6.39
C ASP A 23 3.77 -12.41 -6.80
N PHE A 24 3.30 -11.56 -5.89
CA PHE A 24 2.18 -10.68 -6.14
C PHE A 24 2.48 -9.65 -7.23
N CYS A 25 3.63 -9.00 -7.16
CA CYS A 25 4.05 -7.97 -8.12
C CYS A 25 5.55 -7.72 -8.02
N GLY A 26 6.09 -6.95 -8.95
CA GLY A 26 7.49 -6.50 -8.88
C GLY A 26 7.67 -5.41 -7.83
N THR A 27 8.92 -5.02 -7.59
CA THR A 27 9.26 -3.98 -6.61
C THR A 27 9.55 -2.62 -7.24
N ASP A 28 9.68 -2.55 -8.57
CA ASP A 28 9.99 -1.30 -9.26
C ASP A 28 8.71 -0.68 -9.83
N LEU A 29 8.19 0.32 -9.15
CA LEU A 29 6.95 1.00 -9.57
C LEU A 29 7.09 1.64 -10.95
N ASN A 30 8.28 2.08 -11.32
CA ASN A 30 8.51 2.74 -12.60
C ASN A 30 8.47 1.76 -13.78
N LYS A 31 8.65 0.48 -13.52
CA LYS A 31 8.65 -0.56 -14.55
C LYS A 31 7.31 -1.29 -14.64
N MET A 32 6.37 -0.98 -13.77
CA MET A 32 5.07 -1.62 -13.78
C MET A 32 4.24 -1.14 -14.97
N SER A 33 3.50 -2.06 -15.59
CA SER A 33 2.46 -1.70 -16.54
C SER A 33 1.30 -1.05 -15.77
N ASP A 34 0.42 -0.36 -16.49
CA ASP A 34 -0.76 0.24 -15.88
C ASP A 34 -1.63 -0.83 -15.22
N GLU A 35 -1.73 -2.00 -15.83
CA GLU A 35 -2.51 -3.12 -15.28
C GLU A 35 -1.93 -3.63 -13.97
N GLU A 36 -0.61 -3.78 -13.91
CA GLU A 36 0.06 -4.25 -12.69
C GLU A 36 -0.09 -3.23 -11.55
N PHE A 37 0.09 -1.96 -11.87
CA PHE A 37 -0.06 -0.89 -10.89
C PHE A 37 -1.50 -0.80 -10.38
N GLU A 38 -2.48 -0.93 -11.26
CA GLU A 38 -3.89 -0.93 -10.88
C GLU A 38 -4.22 -2.11 -9.97
N LYS A 39 -3.63 -3.27 -10.22
CA LYS A 39 -3.78 -4.45 -9.37
C LYS A 39 -3.25 -4.18 -7.97
N VAL A 40 -2.10 -3.54 -7.85
CA VAL A 40 -1.50 -3.17 -6.57
C VAL A 40 -2.41 -2.18 -5.83
N HIS A 41 -2.86 -1.16 -6.51
CA HIS A 41 -3.74 -0.14 -5.93
C HIS A 41 -5.05 -0.74 -5.45
N SER A 42 -5.68 -1.59 -6.28
CA SER A 42 -6.92 -2.25 -5.90
C SER A 42 -6.75 -3.16 -4.69
N TYR A 43 -5.63 -3.87 -4.63
CA TYR A 43 -5.33 -4.72 -3.49
C TYR A 43 -5.23 -3.90 -2.21
N VAL A 44 -4.50 -2.79 -2.26
CA VAL A 44 -4.36 -1.90 -1.10
C VAL A 44 -5.73 -1.41 -0.63
N CYS A 45 -6.57 -0.94 -1.56
CA CYS A 45 -7.89 -0.42 -1.21
C CYS A 45 -8.81 -1.49 -0.61
N GLN A 46 -8.67 -2.74 -1.03
CA GLN A 46 -9.52 -3.84 -0.55
C GLN A 46 -9.03 -4.44 0.76
N HIS A 47 -7.77 -4.21 1.14
CA HIS A 47 -7.14 -4.83 2.30
C HIS A 47 -6.61 -3.82 3.30
N LEU A 48 -7.20 -2.63 3.34
CA LEU A 48 -6.78 -1.59 4.29
C LEU A 48 -6.88 -2.03 5.74
N ASP A 49 -7.82 -2.90 6.06
CA ASP A 49 -8.00 -3.44 7.40
C ASP A 49 -6.83 -4.33 7.84
N GLU A 50 -6.05 -4.84 6.89
CA GLU A 50 -4.87 -5.67 7.16
C GLU A 50 -3.58 -4.86 7.19
N ALA A 51 -3.63 -3.59 6.78
CA ALA A 51 -2.46 -2.72 6.79
C ALA A 51 -2.14 -2.24 8.20
N TYR A 52 -0.88 -1.91 8.43
CA TYR A 52 -0.46 -1.40 9.72
C TYR A 52 0.41 -0.16 9.54
N THR A 53 0.41 0.69 10.56
CA THR A 53 1.25 1.87 10.60
C THR A 53 2.19 1.77 11.80
N ILE A 54 3.22 2.60 11.81
CA ILE A 54 4.13 2.69 12.95
C ILE A 54 3.38 3.25 14.17
N SER A 55 2.31 4.01 13.95
CA SER A 55 1.44 4.53 15.00
C SER A 55 0.17 3.69 15.07
N ASP A 56 -0.26 3.33 16.27
CA ASP A 56 -1.50 2.59 16.49
C ASP A 56 -2.72 3.47 16.18
N ILE A 57 -3.15 3.44 14.93
CA ILE A 57 -4.31 4.22 14.50
C ILE A 57 -5.37 3.26 13.99
N GLU A 58 -6.54 3.25 14.62
CA GLU A 58 -7.59 2.25 14.38
C GLU A 58 -8.54 2.58 13.21
N TRP A 59 -8.26 3.60 12.46
CA TRP A 59 -9.17 4.14 11.46
C TRP A 59 -8.81 3.79 10.02
N ILE A 60 -7.73 3.07 9.82
CA ILE A 60 -7.12 2.87 8.49
C ILE A 60 -8.12 2.28 7.49
N ALA A 61 -9.08 1.50 7.94
CA ALA A 61 -10.09 0.88 7.09
C ALA A 61 -11.11 1.87 6.52
N ASP A 62 -11.21 3.06 7.10
CA ASP A 62 -12.17 4.09 6.70
C ASP A 62 -11.56 5.12 5.75
N ILE A 63 -10.36 4.88 5.26
CA ILE A 63 -9.61 5.84 4.44
C ILE A 63 -9.49 5.36 3.01
N ASP A 64 -9.60 6.29 2.06
CA ASP A 64 -9.32 6.02 0.67
C ASP A 64 -7.84 6.28 0.38
N VAL A 65 -7.21 5.40 -0.36
CA VAL A 65 -5.83 5.54 -0.80
C VAL A 65 -5.83 5.72 -2.31
N ASP A 66 -5.28 6.83 -2.78
CA ASP A 66 -5.14 7.08 -4.20
C ASP A 66 -3.91 6.36 -4.76
N ALA A 67 -3.91 6.13 -6.06
CA ALA A 67 -2.79 5.48 -6.72
C ALA A 67 -1.47 6.23 -6.48
N ASP A 68 -1.52 7.55 -6.44
CA ASP A 68 -0.33 8.40 -6.22
C ASP A 68 0.21 8.31 -4.80
N ASP A 69 -0.54 7.76 -3.87
CA ASP A 69 -0.11 7.62 -2.47
C ASP A 69 0.75 6.38 -2.24
N ILE A 70 0.81 5.48 -3.21
CA ILE A 70 1.68 4.31 -3.14
C ILE A 70 3.12 4.76 -3.39
N LYS A 71 3.98 4.56 -2.39
CA LYS A 71 5.35 5.08 -2.41
C LYS A 71 6.37 4.08 -2.93
N ALA A 72 6.28 2.85 -2.46
CA ALA A 72 7.30 1.85 -2.77
C ALA A 72 6.79 0.45 -2.47
N ILE A 73 7.48 -0.54 -3.00
CA ILE A 73 7.27 -1.95 -2.65
C ILE A 73 8.64 -2.48 -2.28
N ILE A 74 8.76 -3.02 -1.08
CA ILE A 74 10.02 -3.51 -0.53
C ILE A 74 9.96 -5.03 -0.39
N ALA A 75 11.00 -5.70 -0.83
CA ALA A 75 11.16 -7.14 -0.62
C ALA A 75 12.04 -7.38 0.60
N ASP A 76 11.60 -8.26 1.47
CA ASP A 76 12.39 -8.69 2.62
C ASP A 76 13.44 -9.72 2.23
#